data_80c0ceaafa4e972406e70c32f0be4062
#
_entry.id   80c0ceaafa4e972406e70c32f0be4062
#
_cell.length_a   1.000
_cell.length_b   1.000
_cell.length_c   1.000
_cell.angle_alpha   90.00
_cell.angle_beta   90.00
_cell.angle_gamma   90.00
#
_symmetry.space_group_name_H-M   'P 1'
#
loop_
_entity.id
_entity.type
_entity.pdbx_description
1 polymer ?
#
loop_
_entity_poly.entity_id
_entity_poly.type
_entity_poly.pdbx_seq_one_letter_code
_entity_poly.pdbx_strand_id
1 'polypeptide(L)'
;MLIHDLDLISTPVNYISYQVSSTDKKSHQVQLYLSASPEIAQNSTDQPTRSKKLDKDGMEVLQSGTIDQPILAKKGDGICIDWGYVYLPAVNGKVSLGTSEEIKKSFIANGSLPAGEKQIDSYKASSTPVLAYVHDFGQVTTPRSSFAMLGYDEVEDIEYMYHRYKGYWARNGKTIFAAFKDLENRYATIMSECRQLDKTIYDDGLKSGNVQYAEILSGSYRHVMAAHKLFEDKDGHLLFFSKENNSNGCVNTVDLTYPEAPLFLCYNPLLEKAMMTSIFEYSRSGRYTKPFAAHDQGTYPIANGQVYGGDMPVEESGNMLILSSMLSELDGNIKYVEPYW
;
A
#
# COMPACT_ATOMS: atom_id res chain seq x y z
N MET A 1 -2.60 -8.21 -6.28
CA MET A 1 -2.71 -6.79 -6.69
C MET A 1 -3.11 -6.77 -8.17
N LEU A 2 -4.20 -6.10 -8.51
CA LEU A 2 -4.74 -6.07 -9.88
C LEU A 2 -4.23 -4.82 -10.61
N ILE A 3 -3.13 -4.94 -11.32
CA ILE A 3 -2.41 -3.82 -11.97
C ILE A 3 -3.27 -2.98 -12.93
N HIS A 4 -4.39 -3.52 -13.42
CA HIS A 4 -5.28 -2.83 -14.34
C HIS A 4 -6.38 -2.00 -13.63
N ASP A 5 -6.62 -2.24 -12.33
CA ASP A 5 -7.61 -1.51 -11.53
C ASP A 5 -6.89 -0.49 -10.64
N LEU A 6 -6.73 0.75 -11.15
CA LEU A 6 -6.00 1.83 -10.48
C LEU A 6 -6.62 2.22 -9.12
N ASP A 7 -7.93 2.18 -9.01
CA ASP A 7 -8.63 2.42 -7.75
C ASP A 7 -8.29 1.33 -6.73
N LEU A 8 -8.27 0.08 -7.15
CA LEU A 8 -8.00 -1.04 -6.26
C LEU A 8 -6.53 -1.09 -5.82
N ILE A 9 -5.57 -0.92 -6.75
CA ILE A 9 -4.14 -0.98 -6.40
C ILE A 9 -3.71 0.17 -5.49
N SER A 10 -4.39 1.32 -5.57
CA SER A 10 -4.12 2.46 -4.72
C SER A 10 -4.88 2.42 -3.38
N THR A 11 -5.95 1.61 -3.26
CA THR A 11 -6.74 1.54 -2.03
C THR A 11 -5.94 0.88 -0.90
N PRO A 12 -5.69 1.57 0.23
CA PRO A 12 -4.79 1.10 1.29
C PRO A 12 -5.50 0.15 2.26
N VAL A 13 -6.15 -0.88 1.72
CA VAL A 13 -6.84 -1.92 2.50
C VAL A 13 -6.37 -3.29 2.04
N ASN A 14 -5.99 -4.11 3.01
CA ASN A 14 -5.51 -5.47 2.77
C ASN A 14 -6.51 -6.49 3.33
N TYR A 15 -6.74 -7.58 2.58
CA TYR A 15 -7.41 -8.75 3.10
C TYR A 15 -6.42 -9.66 3.84
N ILE A 16 -6.85 -10.17 4.97
CA ILE A 16 -6.20 -11.26 5.69
C ILE A 16 -7.13 -12.45 5.54
N SER A 17 -6.91 -13.24 4.49
CA SER A 17 -7.73 -14.40 4.17
C SER A 17 -7.22 -15.63 4.89
N TYR A 18 -8.13 -16.44 5.43
CA TYR A 18 -7.79 -17.65 6.16
C TYR A 18 -8.77 -18.79 5.87
N GLN A 19 -8.25 -20.01 5.92
CA GLN A 19 -9.03 -21.22 5.78
C GLN A 19 -8.73 -22.15 6.95
N VAL A 20 -9.77 -22.76 7.50
CA VAL A 20 -9.67 -23.74 8.57
C VAL A 20 -10.28 -25.07 8.10
N SER A 21 -9.70 -26.17 8.51
CA SER A 21 -10.19 -27.52 8.22
C SER A 21 -9.85 -28.49 9.35
N SER A 22 -10.71 -29.48 9.58
CA SER A 22 -10.43 -30.61 10.47
C SER A 22 -9.43 -31.56 9.81
N THR A 23 -8.37 -31.93 10.51
CA THR A 23 -7.36 -32.91 10.04
C THR A 23 -7.69 -34.34 10.42
N ASP A 24 -8.51 -34.54 11.46
CA ASP A 24 -8.93 -35.86 11.98
C ASP A 24 -10.38 -36.24 11.59
N LYS A 25 -11.02 -35.41 10.74
CA LYS A 25 -12.41 -35.57 10.27
C LYS A 25 -13.47 -35.49 11.37
N LYS A 26 -13.08 -35.06 12.58
CA LYS A 26 -14.03 -34.80 13.68
C LYS A 26 -14.47 -33.34 13.66
N SER A 27 -15.54 -33.05 14.35
CA SER A 27 -16.04 -31.71 14.54
C SER A 27 -15.29 -31.01 15.67
N HIS A 28 -14.77 -29.80 15.38
CA HIS A 28 -14.05 -28.95 16.33
C HIS A 28 -14.69 -27.57 16.41
N GLN A 29 -14.81 -27.02 17.61
CA GLN A 29 -15.13 -25.60 17.79
C GLN A 29 -13.88 -24.80 17.46
N VAL A 30 -13.96 -23.91 16.45
CA VAL A 30 -12.82 -23.16 15.97
C VAL A 30 -13.10 -21.66 16.01
N GLN A 31 -12.19 -20.94 16.64
CA GLN A 31 -12.18 -19.47 16.66
C GLN A 31 -10.81 -18.97 16.24
N LEU A 32 -10.80 -17.89 15.45
CA LEU A 32 -9.58 -17.25 15.00
C LEU A 32 -9.44 -15.91 15.70
N TYR A 33 -8.28 -15.68 16.30
CA TYR A 33 -7.87 -14.41 16.90
C TYR A 33 -6.83 -13.73 16.03
N LEU A 34 -7.03 -12.44 15.80
CA LEU A 34 -6.07 -11.55 15.17
C LEU A 34 -5.93 -10.27 16.01
N SER A 35 -4.73 -9.72 16.08
CA SER A 35 -4.54 -8.39 16.65
C SER A 35 -3.49 -7.60 15.90
N ALA A 36 -3.69 -6.28 15.84
CA ALA A 36 -2.75 -5.32 15.30
C ALA A 36 -2.26 -4.38 16.41
N SER A 37 -0.97 -4.05 16.40
CA SER A 37 -0.37 -3.06 17.30
C SER A 37 -0.50 -1.66 16.70
N PRO A 38 -0.72 -0.61 17.51
CA PRO A 38 -0.57 0.79 17.10
C PRO A 38 0.79 1.14 16.50
N GLU A 39 1.83 0.32 16.74
CA GLU A 39 3.17 0.49 16.16
C GLU A 39 3.17 0.56 14.63
N ILE A 40 2.14 0.00 13.96
CA ILE A 40 1.95 0.14 12.51
C ILE A 40 1.84 1.63 12.08
N ALA A 41 1.40 2.49 12.99
CA ALA A 41 1.18 3.93 12.74
C ALA A 41 2.16 4.80 13.55
N GLN A 42 3.35 4.30 13.85
CA GLN A 42 4.41 5.01 14.57
C GLN A 42 5.73 4.94 13.80
N ASN A 43 6.51 6.01 13.82
CA ASN A 43 7.90 5.99 13.37
C ASN A 43 8.83 5.45 14.48
N SER A 44 8.42 5.62 15.73
CA SER A 44 9.16 5.16 16.91
C SER A 44 8.16 4.73 17.99
N THR A 45 8.46 3.66 18.72
CA THR A 45 7.58 3.06 19.72
C THR A 45 7.31 3.91 20.96
N ASP A 46 8.04 5.00 21.13
CA ASP A 46 7.85 5.98 22.20
C ASP A 46 6.85 7.10 21.84
N GLN A 47 6.42 7.18 20.58
CA GLN A 47 5.40 8.16 20.18
C GLN A 47 4.04 7.85 20.83
N PRO A 48 3.41 8.85 21.46
CA PRO A 48 2.09 8.68 22.04
C PRO A 48 1.05 8.35 20.97
N THR A 49 0.20 7.35 21.26
CA THR A 49 -0.87 6.93 20.36
C THR A 49 -2.25 7.09 20.99
N ARG A 50 -3.24 7.26 20.13
CA ARG A 50 -4.66 7.22 20.48
C ARG A 50 -5.36 6.15 19.68
N SER A 51 -5.96 5.20 20.38
CA SER A 51 -6.78 4.14 19.80
C SER A 51 -8.24 4.36 20.16
N LYS A 52 -9.15 4.16 19.20
CA LYS A 52 -10.59 4.38 19.37
C LYS A 52 -11.40 3.24 18.77
N LYS A 53 -12.55 2.96 19.38
CA LYS A 53 -13.62 2.18 18.79
C LYS A 53 -14.65 3.13 18.20
N LEU A 54 -14.89 3.01 16.92
CA LEU A 54 -15.81 3.85 16.15
C LEU A 54 -16.99 3.00 15.67
N ASP A 55 -18.17 3.60 15.57
CA ASP A 55 -19.28 3.10 14.77
C ASP A 55 -19.51 4.09 13.64
N LYS A 56 -19.32 3.64 12.41
CA LYS A 56 -19.47 4.48 11.23
C LYS A 56 -20.34 3.77 10.21
N ASP A 57 -21.49 4.34 9.93
CA ASP A 57 -22.46 3.81 8.97
C ASP A 57 -22.85 2.34 9.24
N GLY A 58 -22.94 1.96 10.54
CA GLY A 58 -23.27 0.62 11.01
C GLY A 58 -22.11 -0.39 10.95
N MET A 59 -20.88 0.09 10.74
CA MET A 59 -19.67 -0.72 10.82
C MET A 59 -18.89 -0.35 12.08
N GLU A 60 -18.69 -1.30 12.99
CA GLU A 60 -17.72 -1.13 14.08
C GLU A 60 -16.30 -1.21 13.53
N VAL A 61 -15.46 -0.25 13.90
CA VAL A 61 -14.06 -0.16 13.43
C VAL A 61 -13.18 0.27 14.59
N LEU A 62 -12.05 -0.40 14.77
CA LEU A 62 -10.98 0.09 15.62
C LEU A 62 -10.04 0.96 14.78
N GLN A 63 -9.64 2.10 15.33
CA GLN A 63 -8.73 3.06 14.73
C GLN A 63 -7.58 3.34 15.69
N SER A 64 -6.35 3.45 15.18
CA SER A 64 -5.21 3.93 15.97
C SER A 64 -4.25 4.76 15.14
N GLY A 65 -3.62 5.75 15.77
CA GLY A 65 -2.57 6.60 15.19
C GLY A 65 -1.87 7.41 16.28
N THR A 66 -0.81 8.12 15.93
CA THR A 66 -0.14 9.03 16.85
C THR A 66 -1.07 10.15 17.29
N ILE A 67 -0.88 10.69 18.49
CA ILE A 67 -1.69 11.82 19.00
C ILE A 67 -1.39 13.10 18.22
N ASP A 68 -0.12 13.32 17.89
CA ASP A 68 0.35 14.57 17.31
C ASP A 68 0.09 14.68 15.80
N GLN A 69 -0.09 13.56 15.12
CA GLN A 69 -0.36 13.51 13.68
C GLN A 69 0.58 14.41 12.85
N PRO A 70 1.90 14.15 12.84
CA PRO A 70 2.88 15.03 12.18
C PRO A 70 2.88 14.82 10.66
N ILE A 71 1.79 15.20 9.98
CA ILE A 71 1.54 14.94 8.56
C ILE A 71 2.69 15.44 7.70
N LEU A 72 3.36 14.53 6.98
CA LEU A 72 4.48 14.80 6.06
C LEU A 72 5.63 15.60 6.72
N ALA A 73 5.82 15.49 8.05
CA ALA A 73 6.78 16.32 8.78
C ALA A 73 8.22 15.78 8.74
N LYS A 74 8.40 14.51 8.37
CA LYS A 74 9.71 13.85 8.26
C LYS A 74 9.92 13.31 6.86
N LYS A 75 11.17 13.21 6.45
CA LYS A 75 11.58 12.58 5.20
C LYS A 75 12.86 11.76 5.41
N GLY A 76 13.04 10.72 4.66
CA GLY A 76 14.25 9.89 4.74
C GLY A 76 14.01 8.45 4.29
N ASP A 77 15.09 7.66 4.28
CA ASP A 77 15.04 6.25 3.92
C ASP A 77 14.36 5.41 5.02
N GLY A 78 14.86 5.50 6.23
CA GLY A 78 14.45 4.66 7.36
C GLY A 78 13.22 5.15 8.12
N ILE A 79 12.42 6.08 7.58
CA ILE A 79 11.21 6.57 8.25
C ILE A 79 10.03 5.63 8.03
N CYS A 80 9.21 5.49 9.08
CA CYS A 80 7.87 4.91 8.99
C CYS A 80 6.83 6.02 9.03
N ILE A 81 5.67 5.78 8.44
CA ILE A 81 4.55 6.72 8.47
C ILE A 81 4.05 6.84 9.91
N ASP A 82 4.10 8.04 10.49
CA ASP A 82 3.64 8.34 11.85
C ASP A 82 2.50 9.36 11.91
N TRP A 83 1.80 9.52 10.79
CA TRP A 83 0.56 10.27 10.64
C TRP A 83 -0.50 9.39 9.97
N GLY A 84 -1.76 9.82 9.99
CA GLY A 84 -2.87 8.99 9.56
C GLY A 84 -3.21 7.90 10.58
N TYR A 85 -3.93 6.89 10.15
CA TYR A 85 -4.52 5.93 11.06
C TYR A 85 -4.56 4.52 10.46
N VAL A 86 -4.20 3.53 11.29
CA VAL A 86 -4.52 2.12 11.03
C VAL A 86 -5.95 1.82 11.46
N TYR A 87 -6.66 1.00 10.68
CA TYR A 87 -8.06 0.62 10.91
C TYR A 87 -8.24 -0.90 10.86
N LEU A 88 -9.02 -1.42 11.81
CA LEU A 88 -9.43 -2.83 11.85
C LEU A 88 -10.95 -2.91 11.99
N PRO A 89 -11.70 -3.16 10.90
CA PRO A 89 -13.16 -3.26 10.92
C PRO A 89 -13.65 -4.63 11.41
N ALA A 90 -14.87 -4.67 11.96
CA ALA A 90 -15.55 -5.87 12.43
C ALA A 90 -16.20 -6.69 11.29
N VAL A 91 -15.51 -6.81 10.16
CA VAL A 91 -16.01 -7.57 9.00
C VAL A 91 -15.90 -9.07 9.27
N ASN A 92 -17.01 -9.78 9.11
CA ASN A 92 -17.14 -11.22 9.43
C ASN A 92 -16.80 -11.61 10.88
N GLY A 93 -16.62 -10.66 11.79
CA GLY A 93 -16.17 -10.94 13.14
C GLY A 93 -16.54 -9.84 14.13
N LYS A 94 -15.91 -9.87 15.29
CA LYS A 94 -16.06 -8.86 16.34
C LYS A 94 -14.72 -8.22 16.65
N VAL A 95 -14.75 -6.96 17.08
CA VAL A 95 -13.55 -6.22 17.46
C VAL A 95 -13.61 -5.74 18.91
N SER A 96 -12.44 -5.63 19.54
CA SER A 96 -12.30 -5.11 20.90
C SER A 96 -10.97 -4.37 21.06
N LEU A 97 -11.00 -3.26 21.78
CA LEU A 97 -9.85 -2.45 22.13
C LEU A 97 -9.48 -2.68 23.59
N GLY A 98 -8.23 -3.02 23.88
CA GLY A 98 -7.75 -3.29 25.23
C GLY A 98 -6.27 -3.59 25.26
N THR A 99 -5.73 -3.93 26.43
CA THR A 99 -4.34 -4.40 26.51
C THR A 99 -4.19 -5.80 25.92
N SER A 100 -3.02 -6.08 25.37
CA SER A 100 -2.73 -7.41 24.77
C SER A 100 -2.96 -8.55 25.77
N GLU A 101 -2.61 -8.34 27.05
CA GLU A 101 -2.76 -9.35 28.09
C GLU A 101 -4.22 -9.66 28.38
N GLU A 102 -5.04 -8.64 28.66
CA GLU A 102 -6.47 -8.81 28.97
C GLU A 102 -7.23 -9.45 27.82
N ILE A 103 -6.99 -8.97 26.60
CA ILE A 103 -7.64 -9.50 25.40
C ILE A 103 -7.29 -10.97 25.17
N LYS A 104 -6.00 -11.34 25.22
CA LYS A 104 -5.53 -12.72 25.03
C LYS A 104 -6.04 -13.63 26.14
N LYS A 105 -6.01 -13.17 27.40
CA LYS A 105 -6.53 -13.93 28.56
C LYS A 105 -8.02 -14.24 28.38
N SER A 106 -8.84 -13.27 27.97
CA SER A 106 -10.26 -13.47 27.70
C SER A 106 -10.49 -14.47 26.58
N PHE A 107 -9.76 -14.31 25.46
CA PHE A 107 -9.89 -15.19 24.31
C PHE A 107 -9.50 -16.65 24.66
N ILE A 108 -8.39 -16.87 25.36
CA ILE A 108 -7.94 -18.22 25.76
C ILE A 108 -8.94 -18.87 26.71
N ALA A 109 -9.51 -18.10 27.64
CA ALA A 109 -10.45 -18.63 28.62
C ALA A 109 -11.85 -18.93 28.05
N ASN A 110 -12.33 -18.08 27.14
CA ASN A 110 -13.74 -18.06 26.75
C ASN A 110 -13.98 -18.15 25.24
N GLY A 111 -12.92 -18.15 24.41
CA GLY A 111 -13.02 -18.05 22.94
C GLY A 111 -13.63 -16.73 22.44
N SER A 112 -13.67 -15.69 23.29
CA SER A 112 -14.34 -14.42 22.99
C SER A 112 -13.51 -13.22 23.44
N LEU A 113 -13.77 -12.07 22.82
CA LEU A 113 -13.19 -10.80 23.23
C LEU A 113 -14.00 -10.17 24.38
N PRO A 114 -13.36 -9.45 25.32
CA PRO A 114 -14.08 -8.61 26.29
C PRO A 114 -14.80 -7.46 25.57
N ALA A 115 -15.67 -6.75 26.27
CA ALA A 115 -16.37 -5.57 25.72
C ALA A 115 -15.41 -4.51 25.19
N GLY A 116 -14.25 -4.39 25.83
CA GLY A 116 -13.20 -3.46 25.46
C GLY A 116 -13.51 -2.00 25.77
N GLU A 117 -12.52 -1.18 25.59
CA GLU A 117 -12.59 0.27 25.82
C GLU A 117 -13.09 1.00 24.58
N LYS A 118 -13.69 2.19 24.79
CA LYS A 118 -14.07 3.07 23.69
C LYS A 118 -12.89 3.88 23.16
N GLN A 119 -11.95 4.22 24.03
CA GLN A 119 -10.72 4.95 23.71
C GLN A 119 -9.62 4.61 24.72
N ILE A 120 -8.41 4.48 24.22
CA ILE A 120 -7.19 4.35 25.02
C ILE A 120 -6.14 5.31 24.44
N ASP A 121 -5.58 6.18 25.29
CA ASP A 121 -4.41 6.97 24.99
C ASP A 121 -3.20 6.27 25.63
N SER A 122 -2.16 6.00 24.86
CA SER A 122 -0.95 5.35 25.34
C SER A 122 0.24 6.31 25.18
N TYR A 123 0.96 6.47 26.27
CA TYR A 123 2.15 7.33 26.37
C TYR A 123 3.45 6.53 26.62
N LYS A 124 3.34 5.22 26.67
CA LYS A 124 4.47 4.31 26.94
C LYS A 124 4.27 2.99 26.19
N ALA A 125 5.33 2.47 25.60
CA ALA A 125 5.31 1.18 24.90
C ALA A 125 4.74 0.02 25.76
N SER A 126 4.99 0.00 27.08
CA SER A 126 4.49 -1.03 28.00
C SER A 126 2.97 -1.01 28.23
N SER A 127 2.28 0.04 27.84
CA SER A 127 0.81 0.17 27.96
C SER A 127 0.11 0.23 26.60
N THR A 128 0.80 -0.13 25.53
CA THR A 128 0.26 -0.08 24.17
C THR A 128 -0.93 -1.03 24.04
N PRO A 129 -2.11 -0.51 23.67
CA PRO A 129 -3.28 -1.34 23.42
C PRO A 129 -3.10 -2.18 22.16
N VAL A 130 -4.00 -3.12 21.95
CA VAL A 130 -4.13 -3.84 20.68
C VAL A 130 -5.51 -3.63 20.08
N LEU A 131 -5.55 -3.54 18.77
CA LEU A 131 -6.75 -3.64 17.97
C LEU A 131 -6.99 -5.13 17.75
N ALA A 132 -7.95 -5.72 18.48
CA ALA A 132 -8.19 -7.15 18.45
C ALA A 132 -9.44 -7.48 17.65
N TYR A 133 -9.38 -8.62 16.96
CA TYR A 133 -10.45 -9.17 16.14
C TYR A 133 -10.62 -10.66 16.44
N VAL A 134 -11.87 -11.14 16.45
CA VAL A 134 -12.19 -12.56 16.54
C VAL A 134 -13.23 -12.94 15.50
N HIS A 135 -12.98 -14.05 14.81
CA HIS A 135 -13.96 -14.75 13.99
C HIS A 135 -14.29 -16.09 14.60
N ASP A 136 -15.58 -16.38 14.80
CA ASP A 136 -16.05 -17.66 15.28
C ASP A 136 -16.60 -18.50 14.13
N PHE A 137 -15.89 -19.55 13.77
CA PHE A 137 -16.32 -20.53 12.76
C PHE A 137 -17.39 -21.50 13.28
N GLY A 138 -17.61 -21.54 14.60
CA GLY A 138 -18.43 -22.57 15.20
C GLY A 138 -17.84 -23.97 15.02
N GLN A 139 -18.71 -24.94 14.77
CA GLN A 139 -18.30 -26.33 14.52
C GLN A 139 -17.75 -26.53 13.10
N VAL A 140 -16.52 -26.97 12.99
CA VAL A 140 -15.80 -27.19 11.73
C VAL A 140 -15.49 -28.67 11.54
N THR A 141 -16.04 -29.26 10.48
CA THR A 141 -15.75 -30.63 10.02
C THR A 141 -15.16 -30.59 8.61
N THR A 142 -15.68 -29.70 7.76
CA THR A 142 -15.23 -29.46 6.38
C THR A 142 -14.52 -28.11 6.27
N PRO A 143 -13.69 -27.90 5.25
CA PRO A 143 -13.00 -26.61 5.06
C PRO A 143 -13.97 -25.43 5.05
N ARG A 144 -13.64 -24.38 5.81
CA ARG A 144 -14.33 -23.09 5.83
C ARG A 144 -13.32 -21.98 5.66
N SER A 145 -13.69 -20.97 4.88
CA SER A 145 -12.85 -19.79 4.62
C SER A 145 -13.56 -18.53 5.08
N SER A 146 -12.79 -17.57 5.53
CA SER A 146 -13.25 -16.22 5.82
C SER A 146 -12.08 -15.22 5.65
N PHE A 147 -12.31 -13.94 5.94
CA PHE A 147 -11.30 -12.92 5.90
C PHE A 147 -11.56 -11.82 6.93
N ALA A 148 -10.50 -11.19 7.37
CA ALA A 148 -10.50 -9.89 8.03
C ALA A 148 -9.91 -8.85 7.08
N MET A 149 -10.08 -7.58 7.41
CA MET A 149 -9.45 -6.47 6.68
C MET A 149 -8.61 -5.62 7.62
N LEU A 150 -7.52 -5.08 7.09
CA LEU A 150 -6.69 -4.07 7.76
C LEU A 150 -6.45 -2.94 6.76
N GLY A 151 -6.72 -1.71 7.17
CA GLY A 151 -6.53 -0.54 6.31
C GLY A 151 -5.66 0.51 6.97
N TYR A 152 -5.06 1.38 6.14
CA TYR A 152 -4.30 2.54 6.61
C TYR A 152 -4.65 3.76 5.76
N ASP A 153 -5.14 4.84 6.37
CA ASP A 153 -5.42 6.11 5.70
C ASP A 153 -4.36 7.13 6.15
N GLU A 154 -3.51 7.54 5.21
CA GLU A 154 -2.43 8.50 5.46
C GLU A 154 -2.93 9.95 5.55
N VAL A 155 -4.19 10.23 5.23
CA VAL A 155 -4.80 11.58 5.19
C VAL A 155 -4.22 12.45 4.07
N GLU A 156 -2.92 12.63 4.06
CA GLU A 156 -2.10 13.22 3.00
C GLU A 156 -0.97 12.21 2.70
N ASP A 157 -0.87 11.74 1.47
CA ASP A 157 0.00 10.62 1.10
C ASP A 157 1.41 11.08 0.71
N ILE A 158 1.52 12.23 0.04
CA ILE A 158 2.77 12.72 -0.53
C ILE A 158 2.72 14.24 -0.77
N GLU A 159 3.86 14.90 -0.69
CA GLU A 159 4.03 16.26 -1.19
C GLU A 159 4.82 16.24 -2.49
N TYR A 160 4.23 16.78 -3.57
CA TYR A 160 4.87 16.89 -4.88
C TYR A 160 4.78 18.32 -5.38
N MET A 161 5.91 18.88 -5.80
CA MET A 161 6.03 20.28 -6.24
C MET A 161 5.39 21.29 -5.28
N TYR A 162 5.57 21.06 -3.96
CA TYR A 162 5.04 21.89 -2.85
C TYR A 162 3.52 21.86 -2.70
N HIS A 163 2.83 20.90 -3.30
CA HIS A 163 1.42 20.62 -3.08
C HIS A 163 1.28 19.25 -2.42
N ARG A 164 0.33 19.12 -1.50
CA ARG A 164 0.01 17.87 -0.82
C ARG A 164 -1.10 17.15 -1.55
N TYR A 165 -0.94 15.85 -1.69
CA TYR A 165 -1.88 15.00 -2.42
C TYR A 165 -2.27 13.79 -1.59
N LYS A 166 -3.53 13.38 -1.79
CA LYS A 166 -4.05 12.10 -1.33
C LYS A 166 -3.74 11.01 -2.35
N GLY A 167 -3.71 9.76 -1.90
CA GLY A 167 -3.64 8.63 -2.80
C GLY A 167 -4.79 8.63 -3.81
N TYR A 168 -4.55 8.08 -4.98
CA TYR A 168 -5.48 8.07 -6.10
C TYR A 168 -6.88 7.55 -5.72
N TRP A 169 -6.97 6.55 -4.85
CA TRP A 169 -8.21 6.00 -4.33
C TRP A 169 -9.14 7.04 -3.68
N ALA A 170 -8.56 8.09 -3.08
CA ALA A 170 -9.28 9.12 -2.33
C ALA A 170 -9.52 10.43 -3.14
N ARG A 171 -9.07 10.52 -4.41
CA ARG A 171 -9.14 11.72 -5.26
C ARG A 171 -10.55 12.32 -5.39
N ASN A 172 -11.57 11.46 -5.32
CA ASN A 172 -12.98 11.88 -5.42
C ASN A 172 -13.69 11.96 -4.05
N GLY A 173 -12.93 12.09 -2.96
CA GLY A 173 -13.48 12.18 -1.60
C GLY A 173 -13.95 10.82 -1.03
N LYS A 174 -13.55 9.69 -1.63
CA LYS A 174 -13.81 8.36 -1.06
C LYS A 174 -13.14 8.25 0.30
N THR A 175 -13.88 7.76 1.29
CA THR A 175 -13.38 7.55 2.64
C THR A 175 -12.93 6.11 2.83
N ILE A 176 -12.07 5.86 3.82
CA ILE A 176 -11.62 4.50 4.17
C ILE A 176 -12.82 3.60 4.55
N PHE A 177 -13.87 4.14 5.17
CA PHE A 177 -15.08 3.40 5.51
C PHE A 177 -15.86 2.96 4.27
N ALA A 178 -15.96 3.85 3.26
CA ALA A 178 -16.55 3.50 1.97
C ALA A 178 -15.70 2.45 1.23
N ALA A 179 -14.36 2.53 1.34
CA ALA A 179 -13.47 1.53 0.80
C ALA A 179 -13.66 0.16 1.45
N PHE A 180 -13.79 0.09 2.77
CA PHE A 180 -14.07 -1.17 3.46
C PHE A 180 -15.38 -1.81 3.00
N LYS A 181 -16.45 -1.03 2.87
CA LYS A 181 -17.76 -1.55 2.39
C LYS A 181 -17.69 -2.07 0.95
N ASP A 182 -17.03 -1.32 0.06
CA ASP A 182 -16.84 -1.72 -1.32
C ASP A 182 -16.06 -3.05 -1.40
N LEU A 183 -14.93 -3.12 -0.71
CA LEU A 183 -14.06 -4.29 -0.71
C LEU A 183 -14.70 -5.51 -0.03
N GLU A 184 -15.46 -5.34 1.06
CA GLU A 184 -16.22 -6.41 1.68
C GLU A 184 -17.16 -7.08 0.67
N ASN A 185 -17.89 -6.27 -0.09
CA ASN A 185 -18.85 -6.77 -1.09
C ASN A 185 -18.16 -7.42 -2.30
N ARG A 186 -16.97 -6.97 -2.66
CA ARG A 186 -16.23 -7.44 -3.85
C ARG A 186 -15.22 -8.55 -3.55
N TYR A 187 -15.07 -8.99 -2.30
CA TYR A 187 -14.02 -9.93 -1.88
C TYR A 187 -13.88 -11.15 -2.81
N ALA A 188 -14.98 -11.86 -3.08
CA ALA A 188 -14.94 -13.08 -3.88
C ALA A 188 -14.46 -12.82 -5.32
N THR A 189 -14.93 -11.73 -5.93
CA THR A 189 -14.53 -11.31 -7.28
C THR A 189 -13.06 -10.94 -7.32
N ILE A 190 -12.63 -10.05 -6.42
CA ILE A 190 -11.23 -9.61 -6.33
C ILE A 190 -10.28 -10.79 -6.11
N MET A 191 -10.62 -11.71 -5.21
CA MET A 191 -9.80 -12.90 -4.96
C MET A 191 -9.71 -13.84 -6.16
N SER A 192 -10.79 -13.95 -6.96
CA SER A 192 -10.78 -14.73 -8.21
C SER A 192 -9.87 -14.09 -9.25
N GLU A 193 -9.99 -12.78 -9.44
CA GLU A 193 -9.18 -12.00 -10.39
C GLU A 193 -7.69 -12.00 -10.00
N CYS A 194 -7.39 -11.84 -8.71
CA CYS A 194 -6.01 -11.94 -8.21
C CYS A 194 -5.39 -13.31 -8.50
N ARG A 195 -6.12 -14.41 -8.25
CA ARG A 195 -5.63 -15.77 -8.56
C ARG A 195 -5.40 -15.96 -10.05
N GLN A 196 -6.25 -15.38 -10.89
CA GLN A 196 -6.08 -15.47 -12.34
C GLN A 196 -4.84 -14.70 -12.80
N LEU A 197 -4.59 -13.50 -12.26
CA LEU A 197 -3.39 -12.72 -12.56
C LEU A 197 -2.13 -13.41 -12.03
N ASP A 198 -2.14 -13.91 -10.78
CA ASP A 198 -1.03 -14.65 -10.20
C ASP A 198 -0.65 -15.86 -11.09
N LYS A 199 -1.68 -16.58 -11.58
CA LYS A 199 -1.47 -17.69 -12.51
C LYS A 199 -0.88 -17.24 -13.84
N THR A 200 -1.35 -16.13 -14.40
CA THR A 200 -0.83 -15.59 -15.66
C THR A 200 0.64 -15.23 -15.52
N ILE A 201 1.03 -14.48 -14.48
CA ILE A 201 2.43 -14.10 -14.21
C ILE A 201 3.32 -15.35 -14.03
N TYR A 202 2.84 -16.33 -13.27
CA TYR A 202 3.57 -17.57 -13.04
C TYR A 202 3.77 -18.38 -14.34
N ASP A 203 2.71 -18.53 -15.15
CA ASP A 203 2.75 -19.22 -16.44
C ASP A 203 3.69 -18.52 -17.44
N ASP A 204 3.71 -17.18 -17.46
CA ASP A 204 4.62 -16.41 -18.29
C ASP A 204 6.08 -16.62 -17.85
N GLY A 205 6.32 -16.67 -16.54
CA GLY A 205 7.63 -17.05 -16.00
C GLY A 205 8.07 -18.46 -16.39
N LEU A 206 7.14 -19.42 -16.37
CA LEU A 206 7.44 -20.80 -16.82
C LEU A 206 7.78 -20.88 -18.32
N LYS A 207 7.07 -20.12 -19.16
CA LYS A 207 7.33 -20.05 -20.61
C LYS A 207 8.69 -19.41 -20.93
N SER A 208 9.06 -18.39 -20.15
CA SER A 208 10.29 -17.61 -20.36
C SER A 208 11.54 -18.26 -19.73
N GLY A 209 11.35 -19.20 -18.78
CA GLY A 209 12.43 -19.80 -18.03
C GLY A 209 12.05 -21.15 -17.41
N ASN A 210 12.11 -21.24 -16.10
CA ASN A 210 11.82 -22.45 -15.33
C ASN A 210 11.02 -22.11 -14.06
N VAL A 211 10.79 -23.10 -13.20
CA VAL A 211 10.03 -22.92 -11.93
C VAL A 211 10.66 -21.83 -11.06
N GLN A 212 11.98 -21.81 -10.89
CA GLN A 212 12.67 -20.81 -10.07
C GLN A 212 12.48 -19.41 -10.64
N TYR A 213 12.55 -19.26 -11.97
CA TYR A 213 12.29 -17.98 -12.61
C TYR A 213 10.84 -17.51 -12.42
N ALA A 214 9.87 -18.41 -12.54
CA ALA A 214 8.47 -18.12 -12.30
C ALA A 214 8.20 -17.67 -10.84
N GLU A 215 8.84 -18.31 -9.86
CA GLU A 215 8.77 -17.95 -8.45
C GLU A 215 9.36 -16.56 -8.18
N ILE A 216 10.55 -16.26 -8.77
CA ILE A 216 11.19 -14.95 -8.66
C ILE A 216 10.31 -13.86 -9.30
N LEU A 217 9.79 -14.11 -10.51
CA LEU A 217 8.92 -13.15 -11.21
C LEU A 217 7.67 -12.83 -10.40
N SER A 218 7.00 -13.85 -9.86
CA SER A 218 5.80 -13.68 -9.03
C SER A 218 6.08 -12.92 -7.73
N GLY A 219 7.22 -13.17 -7.08
CA GLY A 219 7.67 -12.45 -5.89
C GLY A 219 8.03 -11.01 -6.20
N SER A 220 8.79 -10.77 -7.27
CA SER A 220 9.22 -9.43 -7.70
C SER A 220 8.02 -8.54 -8.05
N TYR A 221 7.00 -9.07 -8.73
CA TYR A 221 5.77 -8.34 -9.04
C TYR A 221 5.15 -7.69 -7.80
N ARG A 222 5.05 -8.44 -6.70
CA ARG A 222 4.47 -7.92 -5.46
C ARG A 222 5.33 -6.85 -4.80
N HIS A 223 6.65 -7.03 -4.80
CA HIS A 223 7.59 -6.09 -4.20
C HIS A 223 7.62 -4.77 -4.95
N VAL A 224 7.71 -4.83 -6.29
CA VAL A 224 7.68 -3.63 -7.14
C VAL A 224 6.39 -2.84 -6.93
N MET A 225 5.21 -3.50 -7.03
CA MET A 225 3.93 -2.82 -6.82
C MET A 225 3.80 -2.21 -5.43
N ALA A 226 4.33 -2.86 -4.38
CA ALA A 226 4.26 -2.37 -3.01
C ALA A 226 5.19 -1.17 -2.74
N ALA A 227 6.20 -0.97 -3.56
CA ALA A 227 7.17 0.12 -3.43
C ALA A 227 6.68 1.46 -4.01
N HIS A 228 5.47 1.52 -4.54
CA HIS A 228 4.96 2.68 -5.26
C HIS A 228 3.78 3.35 -4.57
N LYS A 229 3.67 4.66 -4.82
CA LYS A 229 2.52 5.50 -4.45
C LYS A 229 1.85 6.04 -5.72
N LEU A 230 0.54 5.76 -5.88
CA LEU A 230 -0.26 6.25 -7.00
C LEU A 230 -1.11 7.44 -6.55
N PHE A 231 -1.04 8.54 -7.28
CA PHE A 231 -1.85 9.75 -7.03
C PHE A 231 -2.09 10.53 -8.32
N GLU A 232 -2.98 11.51 -8.29
CA GLU A 232 -3.25 12.44 -9.38
C GLU A 232 -2.90 13.84 -8.91
N ASP A 233 -2.16 14.60 -9.72
CA ASP A 233 -1.80 15.96 -9.39
C ASP A 233 -2.93 16.96 -9.73
N LYS A 234 -2.72 18.25 -9.38
CA LYS A 234 -3.68 19.33 -9.61
C LYS A 234 -3.99 19.59 -11.10
N ASP A 235 -3.13 19.14 -11.99
CA ASP A 235 -3.24 19.33 -13.43
C ASP A 235 -3.85 18.08 -14.12
N GLY A 236 -4.19 17.05 -13.33
CA GLY A 236 -4.81 15.81 -13.80
C GLY A 236 -3.80 14.77 -14.30
N HIS A 237 -2.52 14.96 -14.04
CA HIS A 237 -1.52 13.94 -14.36
C HIS A 237 -1.60 12.77 -13.39
N LEU A 238 -1.69 11.57 -13.92
CA LEU A 238 -1.49 10.36 -13.15
C LEU A 238 0.00 10.20 -12.84
N LEU A 239 0.33 10.05 -11.56
CA LEU A 239 1.71 9.92 -11.08
C LEU A 239 1.86 8.66 -10.24
N PHE A 240 2.95 7.91 -10.49
CA PHE A 240 3.21 6.64 -9.83
C PHE A 240 4.65 6.59 -9.35
N PHE A 241 4.87 6.93 -8.07
CA PHE A 241 6.20 7.16 -7.53
C PHE A 241 6.72 5.96 -6.78
N SER A 242 7.86 5.45 -7.20
CA SER A 242 8.66 4.50 -6.43
C SER A 242 9.30 5.18 -5.23
N LYS A 243 9.56 4.40 -4.16
CA LYS A 243 10.45 4.77 -3.06
C LYS A 243 11.67 3.86 -3.11
N GLU A 244 12.84 4.43 -3.21
CA GLU A 244 14.09 3.72 -3.03
C GLU A 244 14.26 3.31 -1.57
N ASN A 245 14.32 1.99 -1.32
CA ASN A 245 14.37 1.44 0.03
C ASN A 245 15.77 0.95 0.40
N ASN A 246 16.17 1.19 1.65
CA ASN A 246 17.45 0.81 2.23
C ASN A 246 18.68 1.36 1.48
N SER A 247 18.56 2.55 0.93
CA SER A 247 19.62 3.25 0.21
C SER A 247 19.67 4.71 0.63
N ASN A 248 18.84 5.57 0.02
CA ASN A 248 18.82 7.00 0.30
C ASN A 248 17.41 7.58 0.50
N GLY A 249 16.38 6.77 0.26
CA GLY A 249 14.97 7.17 0.35
C GLY A 249 14.52 8.09 -0.78
N CYS A 250 15.23 8.18 -1.89
CA CYS A 250 14.82 8.95 -3.05
C CYS A 250 13.48 8.46 -3.59
N VAL A 251 12.72 9.38 -4.16
CA VAL A 251 11.40 9.13 -4.74
C VAL A 251 11.47 9.26 -6.24
N ASN A 252 10.90 8.27 -6.92
CA ASN A 252 10.80 8.22 -8.38
C ASN A 252 12.16 8.38 -9.07
N THR A 253 13.12 7.59 -8.62
CA THR A 253 14.49 7.54 -9.12
C THR A 253 14.49 6.90 -10.51
N VAL A 254 15.07 7.56 -11.51
CA VAL A 254 15.00 7.13 -12.92
C VAL A 254 15.76 5.82 -13.17
N ASP A 255 16.89 5.61 -12.49
CA ASP A 255 17.67 4.38 -12.57
C ASP A 255 16.99 3.18 -11.87
N LEU A 256 15.94 3.41 -11.06
CA LEU A 256 15.03 2.37 -10.59
C LEU A 256 13.86 2.15 -11.57
N THR A 257 13.29 3.22 -12.10
CA THR A 257 12.21 3.12 -13.10
C THR A 257 12.63 2.28 -14.30
N TYR A 258 13.85 2.43 -14.78
CA TYR A 258 14.35 1.68 -15.93
C TYR A 258 14.38 0.14 -15.74
N PRO A 259 14.95 -0.43 -14.67
CA PRO A 259 14.91 -1.88 -14.47
C PRO A 259 13.53 -2.44 -14.09
N GLU A 260 12.61 -1.61 -13.58
CA GLU A 260 11.22 -1.99 -13.29
C GLU A 260 10.32 -1.96 -14.54
N ALA A 261 10.68 -1.16 -15.53
CA ALA A 261 9.90 -0.90 -16.74
C ALA A 261 9.39 -2.17 -17.46
N PRO A 262 10.14 -3.27 -17.58
CA PRO A 262 9.63 -4.47 -18.25
C PRO A 262 8.33 -4.99 -17.64
N LEU A 263 8.14 -4.88 -16.32
CA LEU A 263 6.89 -5.26 -15.66
C LEU A 263 5.73 -4.38 -16.14
N PHE A 264 5.92 -3.07 -16.11
CA PHE A 264 4.86 -2.12 -16.45
C PHE A 264 4.58 -2.10 -17.94
N LEU A 265 5.61 -2.15 -18.80
CA LEU A 265 5.45 -2.23 -20.25
C LEU A 265 4.67 -3.48 -20.68
N CYS A 266 4.86 -4.61 -19.97
CA CYS A 266 4.14 -5.85 -20.26
C CYS A 266 2.70 -5.87 -19.73
N TYR A 267 2.46 -5.34 -18.53
CA TYR A 267 1.19 -5.53 -17.84
C TYR A 267 0.34 -4.25 -17.75
N ASN A 268 0.92 -3.06 -17.67
CA ASN A 268 0.19 -1.78 -17.69
C ASN A 268 1.09 -0.59 -18.07
N PRO A 269 1.28 -0.30 -19.36
CA PRO A 269 2.14 0.81 -19.83
C PRO A 269 1.72 2.20 -19.31
N LEU A 270 0.46 2.36 -18.86
CA LEU A 270 0.00 3.62 -18.26
C LEU A 270 0.77 3.95 -16.97
N LEU A 271 1.12 2.93 -16.17
CA LEU A 271 1.89 3.15 -14.94
C LEU A 271 3.34 3.55 -15.25
N GLU A 272 3.94 3.00 -16.31
CA GLU A 272 5.26 3.46 -16.79
C GLU A 272 5.23 4.93 -17.19
N LYS A 273 4.22 5.34 -17.97
CA LYS A 273 4.01 6.77 -18.28
C LYS A 273 3.87 7.61 -17.03
N ALA A 274 3.12 7.12 -16.03
CA ALA A 274 2.90 7.82 -14.76
C ALA A 274 4.20 8.02 -13.95
N MET A 275 5.17 7.10 -14.03
CA MET A 275 6.51 7.28 -13.46
C MET A 275 7.33 8.34 -14.22
N MET A 276 7.35 8.27 -15.53
CA MET A 276 8.14 9.19 -16.37
C MET A 276 7.60 10.62 -16.40
N THR A 277 6.28 10.79 -16.32
CA THR A 277 5.61 12.10 -16.45
C THR A 277 6.19 13.14 -15.50
N SER A 278 6.45 12.78 -14.24
CA SER A 278 6.96 13.74 -13.26
C SER A 278 8.38 14.24 -13.58
N ILE A 279 9.23 13.41 -14.17
CA ILE A 279 10.58 13.78 -14.58
C ILE A 279 10.52 14.80 -15.72
N PHE A 280 9.63 14.58 -16.69
CA PHE A 280 9.39 15.54 -17.77
C PHE A 280 8.82 16.86 -17.24
N GLU A 281 7.79 16.81 -16.39
CA GLU A 281 7.18 18.01 -15.81
C GLU A 281 8.17 18.79 -14.93
N TYR A 282 9.04 18.09 -14.19
CA TYR A 282 10.10 18.73 -13.42
C TYR A 282 11.08 19.48 -14.30
N SER A 283 11.50 18.87 -15.40
CA SER A 283 12.38 19.51 -16.41
C SER A 283 11.74 20.75 -17.05
N ARG A 284 10.41 20.71 -17.34
CA ARG A 284 9.67 21.84 -17.93
C ARG A 284 9.32 22.95 -16.94
N SER A 285 9.26 22.63 -15.66
CA SER A 285 8.83 23.56 -14.61
C SER A 285 9.76 24.79 -14.41
N GLY A 286 10.95 24.77 -14.98
CA GLY A 286 12.01 25.75 -14.72
C GLY A 286 12.69 25.58 -13.35
N ARG A 287 12.29 24.60 -12.55
CA ARG A 287 12.90 24.27 -11.25
C ARG A 287 14.17 23.43 -11.42
N TYR A 288 14.20 22.59 -12.44
CA TYR A 288 15.38 21.84 -12.85
C TYR A 288 16.01 22.52 -14.05
N THR A 289 17.24 22.99 -13.90
CA THR A 289 17.92 23.83 -14.91
C THR A 289 19.07 23.15 -15.60
N LYS A 290 19.34 21.87 -15.29
CA LYS A 290 20.41 21.11 -15.92
C LYS A 290 19.97 20.58 -17.30
N PRO A 291 20.89 20.40 -18.27
CA PRO A 291 20.55 20.00 -19.64
C PRO A 291 20.45 18.48 -19.82
N PHE A 292 20.03 17.75 -18.78
CA PHE A 292 19.86 16.29 -18.77
C PHE A 292 18.74 15.91 -17.80
N ALA A 293 18.28 14.66 -17.83
CA ALA A 293 17.22 14.18 -16.95
C ALA A 293 17.62 14.24 -15.46
N ALA A 294 16.67 14.58 -14.61
CA ALA A 294 16.86 14.52 -13.16
C ALA A 294 16.97 13.06 -12.70
N HIS A 295 17.80 12.82 -11.67
CA HIS A 295 17.92 11.51 -11.07
C HIS A 295 16.66 11.10 -10.29
N ASP A 296 16.08 12.02 -9.50
CA ASP A 296 14.94 11.76 -8.62
C ASP A 296 14.04 12.99 -8.44
N GLN A 297 12.93 12.82 -7.72
CA GLN A 297 11.99 13.89 -7.39
C GLN A 297 12.10 14.41 -5.94
N GLY A 298 12.98 13.86 -5.13
CA GLY A 298 13.15 14.24 -3.72
C GLY A 298 13.34 13.04 -2.81
N THR A 299 13.10 13.24 -1.51
CA THR A 299 13.18 12.18 -0.49
C THR A 299 11.79 11.92 0.09
N TYR A 300 11.37 10.64 0.10
CA TYR A 300 10.05 10.23 0.59
C TYR A 300 9.73 10.81 1.98
N PRO A 301 8.52 11.34 2.18
CA PRO A 301 7.40 11.54 1.27
C PRO A 301 7.34 12.94 0.62
N ILE A 302 8.47 13.64 0.54
CA ILE A 302 8.59 15.02 0.05
C ILE A 302 9.28 15.03 -1.32
N ALA A 303 8.46 15.08 -2.38
CA ALA A 303 8.90 15.04 -3.78
C ALA A 303 8.93 16.44 -4.41
N ASN A 304 9.81 17.33 -3.91
CA ASN A 304 9.88 18.72 -4.33
C ASN A 304 11.07 19.04 -5.26
N GLY A 305 11.76 18.04 -5.75
CA GLY A 305 12.89 18.15 -6.66
C GLY A 305 14.08 17.30 -6.22
N GLN A 306 15.00 17.07 -7.16
CA GLN A 306 16.15 16.20 -6.99
C GLN A 306 16.95 16.51 -5.71
N VAL A 307 17.30 15.46 -4.99
CA VAL A 307 18.15 15.52 -3.80
C VAL A 307 19.47 14.78 -3.95
N TYR A 308 19.57 13.83 -4.89
CA TYR A 308 20.81 13.13 -5.15
C TYR A 308 21.86 14.07 -5.77
N GLY A 309 23.01 14.16 -5.11
CA GLY A 309 24.05 15.12 -5.50
C GLY A 309 24.99 14.66 -6.62
N GLY A 310 24.92 13.38 -6.99
CA GLY A 310 25.86 12.77 -7.93
C GLY A 310 25.60 13.08 -9.39
N ASP A 311 24.38 13.42 -9.77
CA ASP A 311 23.87 13.53 -11.14
C ASP A 311 24.36 12.37 -12.04
N MET A 312 23.49 11.72 -12.76
CA MET A 312 23.84 10.62 -13.66
C MET A 312 23.39 10.97 -15.11
N PRO A 313 24.00 12.00 -15.73
CA PRO A 313 23.43 12.66 -16.91
C PRO A 313 23.30 11.74 -18.13
N VAL A 314 24.23 10.81 -18.32
CA VAL A 314 24.19 9.86 -19.44
C VAL A 314 23.20 8.75 -19.18
N GLU A 315 23.22 8.18 -17.98
CA GLU A 315 22.36 7.07 -17.59
C GLU A 315 20.89 7.51 -17.56
N GLU A 316 20.56 8.56 -16.80
CA GLU A 316 19.18 9.00 -16.66
C GLU A 316 18.56 9.51 -17.96
N SER A 317 19.33 10.27 -18.74
CA SER A 317 18.85 10.70 -20.07
C SER A 317 18.69 9.51 -21.02
N GLY A 318 19.62 8.56 -21.01
CA GLY A 318 19.54 7.32 -21.77
C GLY A 318 18.32 6.49 -21.41
N ASN A 319 18.08 6.30 -20.12
CA ASN A 319 16.92 5.58 -19.60
C ASN A 319 15.60 6.23 -20.07
N MET A 320 15.46 7.55 -19.89
CA MET A 320 14.28 8.29 -20.33
C MET A 320 14.05 8.20 -21.85
N LEU A 321 15.11 8.25 -22.66
CA LEU A 321 15.01 8.13 -24.12
C LEU A 321 14.59 6.72 -24.56
N ILE A 322 15.20 5.68 -23.96
CA ILE A 322 14.86 4.28 -24.27
C ILE A 322 13.40 4.00 -23.91
N LEU A 323 12.98 4.38 -22.69
CA LEU A 323 11.60 4.17 -22.24
C LEU A 323 10.59 4.96 -23.09
N SER A 324 10.91 6.18 -23.49
CA SER A 324 10.09 6.98 -24.40
C SER A 324 9.91 6.30 -25.76
N SER A 325 10.98 5.70 -26.29
CA SER A 325 10.93 4.94 -27.54
C SER A 325 10.06 3.69 -27.40
N MET A 326 10.25 2.91 -26.33
CA MET A 326 9.47 1.70 -26.07
C MET A 326 7.98 2.00 -25.91
N LEU A 327 7.62 3.04 -25.15
CA LEU A 327 6.23 3.47 -24.99
C LEU A 327 5.62 3.94 -26.32
N SER A 328 6.38 4.67 -27.14
CA SER A 328 5.93 5.12 -28.47
C SER A 328 5.70 3.95 -29.41
N GLU A 329 6.54 2.92 -29.34
CA GLU A 329 6.38 1.69 -30.12
C GLU A 329 5.14 0.91 -29.68
N LEU A 330 4.94 0.73 -28.37
CA LEU A 330 3.74 0.08 -27.82
C LEU A 330 2.45 0.80 -28.17
N ASP A 331 2.44 2.13 -28.09
CA ASP A 331 1.29 2.95 -28.45
C ASP A 331 1.04 3.04 -29.96
N GLY A 332 2.06 2.73 -30.78
CA GLY A 332 2.05 2.96 -32.23
C GLY A 332 2.03 4.45 -32.61
N ASN A 333 2.40 5.35 -31.72
CA ASN A 333 2.46 6.80 -31.93
C ASN A 333 3.28 7.50 -30.84
N ILE A 334 3.60 8.79 -31.08
CA ILE A 334 4.43 9.62 -30.19
C ILE A 334 3.63 10.57 -29.28
N LYS A 335 2.32 10.47 -29.22
CA LYS A 335 1.46 11.45 -28.53
C LYS A 335 1.83 11.66 -27.07
N TYR A 336 2.31 10.62 -26.39
CA TYR A 336 2.75 10.75 -25.00
C TYR A 336 4.00 11.62 -24.85
N VAL A 337 4.98 11.44 -25.72
CA VAL A 337 6.28 12.14 -25.63
C VAL A 337 6.29 13.48 -26.38
N GLU A 338 5.40 13.68 -27.35
CA GLU A 338 5.33 14.88 -28.17
C GLU A 338 5.31 16.20 -27.38
N PRO A 339 4.57 16.33 -26.26
CA PRO A 339 4.57 17.54 -25.45
C PRO A 339 5.91 17.85 -24.77
N TYR A 340 6.77 16.86 -24.64
CA TYR A 340 8.06 16.94 -23.94
C TYR A 340 9.28 17.05 -24.86
N TRP A 341 9.04 17.01 -26.15
CA TRP A 341 10.10 17.02 -27.19
C TRP A 341 10.74 18.39 -27.34
#